data_cc86728cdafbec85ad5bf8c290796b60
#
_entry.id   cc86728cdafbec85ad5bf8c290796b60
#
_cell.length_a   1.000
_cell.length_b   1.000
_cell.length_c   1.000
_cell.angle_alpha   90.00
_cell.angle_beta   90.00
_cell.angle_gamma   90.00
#
_symmetry.space_group_name_H-M   'P 1'
#
loop_
_entity.id
_entity.type
_entity.pdbx_description
1 polymer ?
#
loop_
_entity_poly.entity_id
_entity_poly.type
_entity_poly.pdbx_seq_one_letter_code
_entity_poly.pdbx_strand_id
1 'polypeptide(L)'
;SYTPWNWRGWYDFGTGALGDMACHIMDPVMWALDIKYPTSVIASSTLSNLYSPPHAEMITYTFPARPKKGKVKMPEVKVHWYDGGLMPPRPEELEDGEMMGDENGGVIFVGTKGKIMMGCYGFNPTLLPKSRMKDYKEPKPVIPRVKGGHSDVISIWESDTHEQDWIRACKESPENRVEPSSNFQFS
;
A
#
# COMPACT_ATOMS: atom_id res chain seq x y z
N SER A 1 -25.82 0.08 12.67
CA SER A 1 -25.50 -0.20 14.08
C SER A 1 -23.99 -0.17 14.29
N TYR A 2 -23.54 0.32 15.44
CA TYR A 2 -22.13 0.44 15.82
C TYR A 2 -21.60 -0.89 16.38
N THR A 3 -21.63 -1.94 15.57
CA THR A 3 -21.10 -3.25 15.99
C THR A 3 -19.58 -3.25 16.00
N PRO A 4 -18.91 -4.24 16.63
CA PRO A 4 -17.47 -4.29 16.75
C PRO A 4 -16.67 -4.15 15.46
N TRP A 5 -17.28 -4.45 14.31
CA TRP A 5 -16.63 -4.26 13.00
C TRP A 5 -17.13 -3.01 12.26
N ASN A 6 -18.43 -2.73 12.31
CA ASN A 6 -19.09 -1.71 11.48
C ASN A 6 -18.83 -0.27 11.91
N TRP A 7 -18.25 -0.02 13.08
CA TRP A 7 -17.94 1.33 13.57
C TRP A 7 -17.03 2.10 12.60
N ARG A 8 -16.19 1.41 11.82
CA ARG A 8 -15.30 2.00 10.83
C ARG A 8 -16.02 2.79 9.74
N GLY A 9 -17.25 2.40 9.43
CA GLY A 9 -18.09 3.04 8.43
C GLY A 9 -18.93 4.22 8.95
N TRP A 10 -18.64 4.74 10.13
CA TRP A 10 -19.35 5.88 10.71
C TRP A 10 -18.38 7.00 11.06
N TYR A 11 -18.65 8.22 10.60
CA TYR A 11 -17.76 9.37 10.79
C TYR A 11 -17.48 9.71 12.26
N ASP A 12 -18.38 9.33 13.18
CA ASP A 12 -18.15 9.52 14.63
C ASP A 12 -16.99 8.69 15.16
N PHE A 13 -16.62 7.59 14.48
CA PHE A 13 -15.65 6.61 14.99
C PHE A 13 -14.59 6.19 13.96
N GLY A 14 -14.87 6.34 12.67
CA GLY A 14 -14.00 5.87 11.59
C GLY A 14 -14.10 6.72 10.34
N THR A 15 -13.37 6.33 9.31
CA THR A 15 -13.18 7.11 8.08
C THR A 15 -13.53 6.33 6.82
N GLY A 16 -14.22 5.19 6.97
CA GLY A 16 -14.62 4.34 5.85
C GLY A 16 -13.47 3.56 5.23
N ALA A 17 -13.73 2.92 4.09
CA ALA A 17 -12.79 2.04 3.43
C ALA A 17 -11.50 2.74 3.03
N LEU A 18 -11.58 3.95 2.48
CA LEU A 18 -10.40 4.73 2.11
C LEU A 18 -9.51 5.00 3.33
N GLY A 19 -10.07 5.55 4.39
CA GLY A 19 -9.27 5.92 5.56
C GLY A 19 -8.75 4.71 6.35
N ASP A 20 -9.50 3.61 6.37
CA ASP A 20 -9.12 2.39 7.08
C ASP A 20 -8.07 1.57 6.30
N MET A 21 -8.23 1.44 4.98
CA MET A 21 -7.44 0.52 4.17
C MET A 21 -6.36 1.19 3.31
N ALA A 22 -6.46 2.48 3.01
CA ALA A 22 -5.47 3.10 2.14
C ALA A 22 -4.08 3.14 2.75
N CYS A 23 -3.96 3.29 4.06
CA CYS A 23 -2.67 3.21 4.77
C CYS A 23 -1.97 1.86 4.54
N HIS A 24 -2.71 0.78 4.33
CA HIS A 24 -2.17 -0.55 4.06
C HIS A 24 -1.90 -0.78 2.57
N ILE A 25 -2.82 -0.36 1.71
CA ILE A 25 -2.77 -0.67 0.27
C ILE A 25 -1.91 0.35 -0.49
N MET A 26 -1.95 1.63 -0.10
CA MET A 26 -1.17 2.68 -0.76
C MET A 26 0.26 2.81 -0.23
N ASP A 27 0.57 2.29 0.96
CA ASP A 27 1.92 2.35 1.52
C ASP A 27 2.99 1.80 0.57
N PRO A 28 2.85 0.59 0.00
CA PRO A 28 3.80 0.08 -0.99
C PRO A 28 3.95 1.00 -2.22
N VAL A 29 2.86 1.67 -2.62
CA VAL A 29 2.86 2.61 -3.75
C VAL A 29 3.66 3.86 -3.42
N MET A 30 3.38 4.45 -2.24
CA MET A 30 4.06 5.64 -1.75
C MET A 30 5.56 5.39 -1.64
N TRP A 31 5.92 4.27 -1.08
CA TRP A 31 7.31 3.90 -0.83
C TRP A 31 8.07 3.54 -2.12
N ALA A 32 7.50 2.65 -2.94
CA ALA A 32 8.16 2.21 -4.19
C ALA A 32 8.36 3.35 -5.18
N LEU A 33 7.40 4.28 -5.26
CA LEU A 33 7.41 5.37 -6.22
C LEU A 33 7.96 6.69 -5.64
N ASP A 34 8.30 6.74 -4.34
CA ASP A 34 8.80 7.93 -3.66
C ASP A 34 7.90 9.16 -3.91
N ILE A 35 6.59 8.95 -3.78
CA ILE A 35 5.56 9.99 -3.92
C ILE A 35 5.16 10.51 -2.54
N LYS A 36 4.81 11.80 -2.45
CA LYS A 36 4.48 12.46 -1.16
C LYS A 36 3.09 13.07 -1.18
N TYR A 37 2.95 14.19 -1.87
CA TYR A 37 1.69 14.94 -1.89
C TYR A 37 1.16 15.04 -3.33
N PRO A 38 -0.12 14.77 -3.56
CA PRO A 38 -0.73 14.96 -4.87
C PRO A 38 -0.90 16.45 -5.18
N THR A 39 -0.83 16.80 -6.46
CA THR A 39 -1.15 18.15 -6.97
C THR A 39 -2.62 18.31 -7.26
N SER A 40 -3.33 17.21 -7.49
CA SER A 40 -4.78 17.21 -7.67
C SER A 40 -5.40 15.91 -7.21
N VAL A 41 -6.65 16.00 -6.78
CA VAL A 41 -7.51 14.87 -6.40
C VAL A 41 -8.85 15.03 -7.08
N ILE A 42 -9.31 13.99 -7.76
CA ILE A 42 -10.64 13.93 -8.39
C ILE A 42 -11.34 12.72 -7.82
N ALA A 43 -12.52 12.91 -7.25
CA ALA A 43 -13.31 11.84 -6.67
C ALA A 43 -14.67 11.70 -7.38
N SER A 44 -15.13 10.47 -7.47
CA SER A 44 -16.48 10.10 -7.87
C SER A 44 -16.97 9.01 -6.93
N SER A 45 -18.17 9.16 -6.40
CA SER A 45 -18.67 8.23 -5.38
C SER A 45 -20.18 8.01 -5.52
N THR A 46 -20.66 6.99 -4.85
CA THR A 46 -22.09 6.82 -4.55
C THR A 46 -22.56 7.92 -3.60
N LEU A 47 -23.87 7.99 -3.36
CA LEU A 47 -24.43 8.96 -2.42
C LEU A 47 -23.75 8.83 -1.05
N SER A 48 -23.26 9.95 -0.54
CA SER A 48 -22.75 10.10 0.81
C SER A 48 -23.78 10.85 1.67
N ASN A 49 -23.62 10.76 2.98
CA ASN A 49 -24.43 11.50 3.95
C ASN A 49 -23.53 12.06 5.05
N LEU A 50 -24.12 12.77 6.01
CA LEU A 50 -23.36 13.41 7.10
C LEU A 50 -22.83 12.42 8.15
N TYR A 51 -23.20 11.15 8.08
CA TYR A 51 -22.93 10.16 9.14
C TYR A 51 -21.98 9.07 8.69
N SER A 52 -21.92 8.79 7.38
CA SER A 52 -21.12 7.70 6.84
C SER A 52 -20.50 8.07 5.49
N PRO A 53 -19.30 7.55 5.20
CA PRO A 53 -18.69 7.66 3.88
C PRO A 53 -19.53 6.93 2.81
N PRO A 54 -19.26 7.19 1.53
CA PRO A 54 -19.96 6.53 0.43
C PRO A 54 -19.73 5.00 0.48
N HIS A 55 -20.68 4.24 -0.08
CA HIS A 55 -20.56 2.78 -0.19
C HIS A 55 -19.49 2.35 -1.20
N ALA A 56 -19.25 3.17 -2.22
CA ALA A 56 -18.27 2.90 -3.24
C ALA A 56 -17.74 4.22 -3.80
N GLU A 57 -16.43 4.26 -4.06
CA GLU A 57 -15.80 5.44 -4.63
C GLU A 57 -14.64 5.11 -5.56
N MET A 58 -14.39 6.02 -6.49
CA MET A 58 -13.21 6.04 -7.34
C MET A 58 -12.50 7.38 -7.14
N ILE A 59 -11.23 7.33 -6.79
CA ILE A 59 -10.46 8.54 -6.57
C ILE A 59 -9.19 8.50 -7.41
N THR A 60 -8.90 9.58 -8.09
CA THR A 60 -7.66 9.77 -8.85
C THR A 60 -6.82 10.83 -8.19
N TYR A 61 -5.63 10.44 -7.75
CA TYR A 61 -4.58 11.31 -7.23
C TYR A 61 -3.54 11.54 -8.32
N THR A 62 -3.18 12.77 -8.60
CA THR A 62 -2.08 13.11 -9.51
C THR A 62 -0.88 13.58 -8.70
N PHE A 63 0.24 12.88 -8.81
CA PHE A 63 1.49 13.22 -8.15
C PHE A 63 2.48 13.81 -9.16
N PRO A 64 3.18 14.90 -8.82
CA PRO A 64 4.07 15.57 -9.76
C PRO A 64 5.29 14.71 -10.11
N ALA A 65 5.92 15.05 -11.21
CA ALA A 65 7.24 14.49 -11.53
C ALA A 65 8.25 14.84 -10.42
N ARG A 66 9.17 13.92 -10.17
CA ARG A 66 10.18 14.02 -9.12
C ARG A 66 11.59 13.99 -9.71
N PRO A 67 12.62 14.44 -8.98
CA PRO A 67 14.01 14.31 -9.41
C PRO A 67 14.36 12.86 -9.76
N LYS A 68 15.23 12.67 -10.74
CA LYS A 68 15.72 11.35 -11.10
C LYS A 68 16.40 10.68 -9.91
N LYS A 69 16.15 9.39 -9.72
CA LYS A 69 16.83 8.55 -8.74
C LYS A 69 17.86 7.67 -9.48
N GLY A 70 19.09 8.11 -9.51
CA GLY A 70 20.12 7.48 -10.34
C GLY A 70 19.77 7.58 -11.85
N LYS A 71 19.65 6.42 -12.51
CA LYS A 71 19.25 6.32 -13.93
C LYS A 71 17.73 6.28 -14.13
N VAL A 72 16.95 6.19 -13.06
CA VAL A 72 15.49 6.04 -13.11
C VAL A 72 14.84 7.41 -13.24
N LYS A 73 14.04 7.59 -14.27
CA LYS A 73 13.17 8.76 -14.42
C LYS A 73 11.97 8.57 -13.51
N MET A 74 11.57 9.63 -12.82
CA MET A 74 10.42 9.66 -11.91
C MET A 74 9.35 10.63 -12.48
N PRO A 75 8.60 10.23 -13.51
CA PRO A 75 7.60 11.09 -14.13
C PRO A 75 6.42 11.38 -13.22
N GLU A 76 5.49 12.20 -13.68
CA GLU A 76 4.16 12.31 -13.09
C GLU A 76 3.54 10.93 -12.95
N VAL A 77 2.85 10.69 -11.85
CA VAL A 77 2.16 9.43 -11.56
C VAL A 77 0.72 9.71 -11.19
N LYS A 78 -0.19 8.93 -11.73
CA LYS A 78 -1.58 8.87 -11.30
C LYS A 78 -1.79 7.61 -10.48
N VAL A 79 -2.38 7.78 -9.30
CA VAL A 79 -2.83 6.68 -8.46
C VAL A 79 -4.35 6.69 -8.44
N HIS A 80 -4.93 5.56 -8.76
CA HIS A 80 -6.38 5.38 -8.77
C HIS A 80 -6.77 4.45 -7.63
N TRP A 81 -7.65 4.93 -6.78
CA TRP A 81 -8.28 4.16 -5.72
C TRP A 81 -9.65 3.69 -6.19
N TYR A 82 -10.00 2.47 -5.85
CA TYR A 82 -11.29 1.86 -6.09
C TYR A 82 -11.72 1.11 -4.85
N ASP A 83 -12.97 1.27 -4.43
CA ASP A 83 -13.54 0.49 -3.34
C ASP A 83 -15.04 0.22 -3.53
N GLY A 84 -15.67 -0.41 -2.52
CA GLY A 84 -17.09 -0.70 -2.56
C GLY A 84 -17.52 -1.65 -3.66
N GLY A 85 -16.63 -2.51 -4.13
CA GLY A 85 -16.87 -3.45 -5.23
C GLY A 85 -16.54 -2.89 -6.61
N LEU A 86 -16.15 -1.62 -6.70
CA LEU A 86 -15.58 -1.07 -7.94
C LEU A 86 -14.17 -1.60 -8.14
N MET A 87 -13.83 -1.90 -9.39
CA MET A 87 -12.54 -2.49 -9.75
C MET A 87 -11.87 -1.67 -10.85
N PRO A 88 -10.53 -1.63 -10.89
CA PRO A 88 -9.83 -1.09 -12.04
C PRO A 88 -10.03 -1.97 -13.28
N PRO A 89 -9.72 -1.45 -14.48
CA PRO A 89 -9.66 -2.28 -15.68
C PRO A 89 -8.77 -3.50 -15.45
N ARG A 90 -9.29 -4.68 -15.81
CA ARG A 90 -8.54 -5.93 -15.70
C ARG A 90 -7.34 -5.92 -16.63
N PRO A 91 -6.13 -6.22 -16.17
CA PRO A 91 -4.99 -6.43 -17.05
C PRO A 91 -5.22 -7.56 -18.05
N GLU A 92 -4.92 -7.31 -19.32
CA GLU A 92 -5.06 -8.32 -20.39
C GLU A 92 -4.13 -9.53 -20.20
N GLU A 93 -3.07 -9.36 -19.42
CA GLU A 93 -2.08 -10.40 -19.12
C GLU A 93 -2.54 -11.40 -18.05
N LEU A 94 -3.67 -11.16 -17.40
CA LEU A 94 -4.26 -12.10 -16.44
C LEU A 94 -5.12 -13.13 -17.18
N GLU A 95 -4.89 -14.40 -16.88
CA GLU A 95 -5.70 -15.50 -17.40
C GLU A 95 -7.13 -15.47 -16.85
N ASP A 96 -8.05 -16.12 -17.54
CA ASP A 96 -9.43 -16.21 -17.09
C ASP A 96 -9.50 -16.88 -15.71
N GLY A 97 -10.28 -16.28 -14.82
CA GLY A 97 -10.43 -16.75 -13.45
C GLY A 97 -9.32 -16.34 -12.48
N GLU A 98 -8.23 -15.72 -12.93
CA GLU A 98 -7.23 -15.17 -12.04
C GLU A 98 -7.76 -13.93 -11.30
N MET A 99 -7.52 -13.86 -10.01
CA MET A 99 -7.90 -12.71 -9.18
C MET A 99 -6.94 -11.54 -9.40
N MET A 100 -7.47 -10.32 -9.38
CA MET A 100 -6.67 -9.09 -9.29
C MET A 100 -6.33 -8.83 -7.82
N GLY A 101 -5.04 -8.96 -7.45
CA GLY A 101 -4.63 -8.86 -6.05
C GLY A 101 -4.92 -10.16 -5.27
N ASP A 102 -5.48 -10.01 -4.11
CA ASP A 102 -5.98 -11.09 -3.26
C ASP A 102 -7.41 -10.79 -2.77
N GLU A 103 -7.96 -11.62 -1.89
CA GLU A 103 -9.32 -11.47 -1.35
C GLU A 103 -9.54 -10.17 -0.54
N ASN A 104 -8.47 -9.54 -0.07
CA ASN A 104 -8.52 -8.29 0.72
C ASN A 104 -8.22 -7.06 -0.13
N GLY A 105 -7.88 -7.23 -1.41
CA GLY A 105 -7.55 -6.14 -2.33
C GLY A 105 -6.17 -6.27 -2.95
N GLY A 106 -5.59 -5.16 -3.36
CA GLY A 106 -4.24 -5.19 -3.93
C GLY A 106 -3.89 -3.95 -4.73
N VAL A 107 -2.74 -4.02 -5.39
CA VAL A 107 -2.19 -2.93 -6.20
C VAL A 107 -1.73 -3.45 -7.55
N ILE A 108 -1.98 -2.68 -8.58
CA ILE A 108 -1.44 -2.92 -9.93
C ILE A 108 -0.63 -1.69 -10.34
N PHE A 109 0.67 -1.88 -10.51
CA PHE A 109 1.55 -0.88 -11.12
C PHE A 109 1.56 -1.07 -12.63
N VAL A 110 1.23 -0.01 -13.36
CA VAL A 110 1.24 0.01 -14.82
C VAL A 110 2.43 0.84 -15.29
N GLY A 111 3.43 0.19 -15.83
CA GLY A 111 4.65 0.82 -16.32
C GLY A 111 4.80 0.67 -17.83
N THR A 112 5.75 1.41 -18.40
CA THR A 112 6.04 1.38 -19.85
C THR A 112 6.66 0.05 -20.32
N LYS A 113 7.13 -0.79 -19.40
CA LYS A 113 7.78 -2.08 -19.70
C LYS A 113 6.97 -3.28 -19.22
N GLY A 114 5.79 -3.07 -18.66
CA GLY A 114 4.93 -4.12 -18.14
C GLY A 114 4.23 -3.72 -16.87
N LYS A 115 3.58 -4.67 -16.27
CA LYS A 115 2.78 -4.47 -15.05
C LYS A 115 3.32 -5.33 -13.92
N ILE A 116 3.15 -4.85 -12.67
CA ILE A 116 3.39 -5.59 -11.44
C ILE A 116 2.08 -5.59 -10.67
N MET A 117 1.67 -6.75 -10.23
CA MET A 117 0.51 -6.91 -9.37
C MET A 117 0.96 -7.45 -8.01
N MET A 118 0.33 -6.98 -6.94
CA MET A 118 0.53 -7.51 -5.59
C MET A 118 -0.79 -7.54 -4.84
N GLY A 119 -0.87 -8.35 -3.82
CA GLY A 119 -2.00 -8.39 -2.91
C GLY A 119 -2.03 -7.21 -1.94
N CYS A 120 -3.02 -7.22 -1.08
CA CYS A 120 -3.13 -6.30 0.05
C CYS A 120 -1.84 -6.37 0.90
N TYR A 121 -1.45 -5.27 1.51
CA TYR A 121 -0.19 -5.13 2.27
C TYR A 121 1.10 -5.34 1.45
N GLY A 122 1.03 -5.36 0.12
CA GLY A 122 2.19 -5.57 -0.74
C GLY A 122 2.64 -7.04 -0.87
N PHE A 123 1.78 -8.00 -0.52
CA PHE A 123 2.11 -9.41 -0.63
C PHE A 123 2.25 -9.88 -2.08
N ASN A 124 3.16 -10.85 -2.28
CA ASN A 124 3.36 -11.58 -3.52
C ASN A 124 3.49 -10.70 -4.77
N PRO A 125 4.44 -9.74 -4.80
CA PRO A 125 4.64 -8.92 -5.98
C PRO A 125 4.98 -9.79 -7.18
N THR A 126 4.17 -9.72 -8.23
CA THR A 126 4.22 -10.61 -9.38
C THR A 126 4.24 -9.79 -10.67
N LEU A 127 5.19 -10.09 -11.56
CA LEU A 127 5.21 -9.53 -12.91
C LEU A 127 4.08 -10.11 -13.74
N LEU A 128 3.45 -9.28 -14.56
CA LEU A 128 2.46 -9.73 -15.52
C LEU A 128 3.03 -9.69 -16.95
N PRO A 129 2.74 -10.71 -17.79
CA PRO A 129 2.12 -12.00 -17.42
C PRO A 129 3.00 -12.81 -16.45
N LYS A 130 2.40 -13.67 -15.64
CA LYS A 130 3.08 -14.45 -14.60
C LYS A 130 4.24 -15.31 -15.13
N SER A 131 4.20 -15.70 -16.41
CA SER A 131 5.30 -16.42 -17.06
C SER A 131 6.66 -15.70 -16.96
N ARG A 132 6.66 -14.35 -16.84
CA ARG A 132 7.86 -13.55 -16.66
C ARG A 132 8.57 -13.80 -15.33
N MET A 133 7.88 -14.37 -14.35
CA MET A 133 8.48 -14.72 -13.05
C MET A 133 9.51 -15.84 -13.16
N LYS A 134 9.43 -16.69 -14.20
CA LYS A 134 10.38 -17.79 -14.41
C LYS A 134 11.83 -17.31 -14.57
N ASP A 135 12.00 -16.17 -15.23
CA ASP A 135 13.32 -15.60 -15.51
C ASP A 135 13.68 -14.44 -14.58
N TYR A 136 12.75 -14.08 -13.67
CA TYR A 136 12.96 -12.99 -12.74
C TYR A 136 13.88 -13.41 -11.61
N LYS A 137 14.93 -12.62 -11.41
CA LYS A 137 15.81 -12.76 -10.25
C LYS A 137 15.50 -11.66 -9.26
N GLU A 138 15.06 -12.07 -8.09
CA GLU A 138 14.78 -11.13 -7.01
C GLU A 138 16.06 -10.33 -6.66
N PRO A 139 15.96 -8.99 -6.59
CA PRO A 139 17.08 -8.17 -6.21
C PRO A 139 17.50 -8.44 -4.77
N LYS A 140 18.78 -8.30 -4.47
CA LYS A 140 19.25 -8.39 -3.08
C LYS A 140 18.59 -7.29 -2.24
N PRO A 141 18.11 -7.62 -1.03
CA PRO A 141 17.59 -6.63 -0.12
C PRO A 141 18.63 -5.53 0.16
N VAL A 142 18.24 -4.27 0.01
CA VAL A 142 19.10 -3.11 0.25
C VAL A 142 18.67 -2.30 1.47
N ILE A 143 17.48 -2.57 1.97
CA ILE A 143 16.93 -1.92 3.17
C ILE A 143 17.18 -2.88 4.34
N PRO A 144 17.88 -2.43 5.39
CA PRO A 144 18.08 -3.27 6.57
C PRO A 144 16.72 -3.58 7.21
N ARG A 145 16.49 -4.84 7.52
CA ARG A 145 15.32 -5.23 8.33
C ARG A 145 15.57 -4.86 9.78
N VAL A 146 14.50 -4.56 10.51
CA VAL A 146 14.57 -4.38 11.96
C VAL A 146 15.09 -5.68 12.59
N LYS A 147 16.10 -5.57 13.45
CA LYS A 147 16.65 -6.73 14.16
C LYS A 147 15.58 -7.30 15.09
N GLY A 148 15.32 -8.60 14.96
CA GLY A 148 14.28 -9.31 15.72
C GLY A 148 13.06 -9.70 14.90
N GLY A 149 12.94 -9.21 13.68
CA GLY A 149 11.88 -9.62 12.77
C GLY A 149 12.16 -11.00 12.17
N HIS A 150 11.34 -11.99 12.48
CA HIS A 150 11.35 -13.25 11.74
C HIS A 150 10.80 -13.04 10.34
N SER A 151 11.60 -13.42 9.34
CA SER A 151 11.38 -13.06 7.95
C SER A 151 10.44 -13.98 7.18
N ASP A 152 10.10 -15.14 7.71
CA ASP A 152 9.62 -16.22 6.87
C ASP A 152 8.20 -16.71 7.18
N VAL A 153 7.59 -16.24 8.25
CA VAL A 153 6.18 -16.52 8.54
C VAL A 153 5.59 -15.25 9.14
N ILE A 154 4.67 -14.65 8.41
CA ILE A 154 3.80 -13.64 9.01
C ILE A 154 2.80 -14.40 9.87
N SER A 155 3.19 -14.72 11.07
CA SER A 155 2.26 -14.99 12.13
C SER A 155 1.82 -13.62 12.66
N ILE A 156 0.59 -13.24 12.37
CA ILE A 156 -0.06 -12.05 12.96
C ILE A 156 -0.11 -12.12 14.50
N TRP A 157 0.37 -13.20 15.08
CA TRP A 157 0.43 -13.50 16.52
C TRP A 157 1.85 -13.47 17.09
N GLU A 158 2.89 -13.38 16.28
CA GLU A 158 4.25 -13.18 16.76
C GLU A 158 4.57 -11.68 16.79
N SER A 159 4.20 -11.07 17.88
CA SER A 159 4.20 -9.62 18.13
C SER A 159 5.56 -9.00 18.40
N ASP A 160 6.66 -9.68 18.08
CA ASP A 160 7.98 -9.28 18.61
C ASP A 160 8.67 -8.16 17.83
N THR A 161 8.13 -7.68 16.71
CA THR A 161 8.91 -6.78 15.84
C THR A 161 8.63 -5.30 16.08
N HIS A 162 7.37 -4.88 16.09
CA HIS A 162 7.01 -3.48 16.25
C HIS A 162 7.17 -3.01 17.68
N GLU A 163 6.69 -3.77 18.63
CA GLU A 163 6.81 -3.48 20.05
C GLU A 163 8.26 -3.48 20.51
N GLN A 164 9.06 -4.42 20.03
CA GLN A 164 10.49 -4.47 20.36
C GLN A 164 11.26 -3.30 19.73
N ASP A 165 10.93 -2.90 18.52
CA ASP A 165 11.55 -1.74 17.89
C ASP A 165 11.17 -0.44 18.63
N TRP A 166 9.90 -0.32 19.03
CA TRP A 166 9.44 0.78 19.85
C TRP A 166 10.10 0.82 21.23
N ILE A 167 10.17 -0.32 21.93
CA ILE A 167 10.85 -0.44 23.22
C ILE A 167 12.32 -0.09 23.08
N ARG A 168 12.97 -0.55 22.01
CA ARG A 168 14.36 -0.22 21.71
C ARG A 168 14.53 1.29 21.54
N ALA A 169 13.70 1.92 20.73
CA ALA A 169 13.73 3.35 20.50
C ALA A 169 13.50 4.17 21.80
N CYS A 170 12.64 3.67 22.70
CA CYS A 170 12.40 4.29 24.01
C CYS A 170 13.59 4.15 24.97
N LYS A 171 14.38 3.07 24.84
CA LYS A 171 15.53 2.79 25.70
C LYS A 171 16.84 3.45 25.22
N GLU A 172 16.89 3.88 23.96
CA GLU A 172 18.07 4.53 23.42
C GLU A 172 18.22 5.95 23.99
N SER A 173 19.43 6.26 24.44
CA SER A 173 19.75 7.63 24.89
C SER A 173 19.83 8.57 23.69
N PRO A 174 19.67 9.90 23.90
CA PRO A 174 19.85 10.90 22.86
C PRO A 174 21.20 10.81 22.12
N GLU A 175 22.21 10.22 22.77
CA GLU A 175 23.55 10.05 22.23
C GLU A 175 23.67 8.83 21.30
N ASN A 176 22.73 7.86 21.42
CA ASN A 176 22.65 6.64 20.62
C ASN A 176 21.39 6.59 19.76
N ARG A 177 20.97 7.73 19.23
CA ARG A 177 19.80 7.81 18.36
C ARG A 177 19.98 6.92 17.15
N VAL A 178 19.28 5.80 17.16
CA VAL A 178 18.98 5.08 15.92
C VAL A 178 17.79 5.77 15.28
N GLU A 179 17.96 6.23 14.06
CA GLU A 179 16.85 6.76 13.28
C GLU A 179 15.69 5.74 13.30
N PRO A 180 14.45 6.18 13.47
CA PRO A 180 13.30 5.29 13.39
C PRO A 180 13.39 4.45 12.12
N SER A 181 13.05 3.18 12.22
CA SER A 181 12.97 2.36 11.01
C SER A 181 12.07 3.05 9.99
N SER A 182 12.30 2.83 8.71
CA SER A 182 11.51 3.45 7.63
C SER A 182 9.99 3.24 7.81
N ASN A 183 9.59 2.24 8.56
CA ASN A 183 8.20 1.96 8.90
C ASN A 183 7.57 2.97 9.86
N PHE A 184 8.36 3.73 10.64
CA PHE A 184 7.86 4.78 11.54
C PHE A 184 7.78 6.17 10.90
N GLN A 185 8.32 6.35 9.71
CA GLN A 185 8.30 7.67 9.04
C GLN A 185 6.95 8.02 8.40
N PHE A 186 5.98 7.12 8.43
CA PHE A 186 4.67 7.26 7.77
C PHE A 186 3.47 7.14 8.72
N SER A 187 3.68 7.02 10.01
CA SER A 187 2.61 7.05 11.02
C SER A 187 2.38 8.46 11.58
#